data_a461c7a6388eaf684e050bf608bb265a
#
_entry.id   a461c7a6388eaf684e050bf608bb265a
#
_cell.length_a   1.000
_cell.length_b   1.000
_cell.length_c   1.000
_cell.angle_alpha   90.00
_cell.angle_beta   90.00
_cell.angle_gamma   90.00
#
_symmetry.space_group_name_H-M   'P 1'
#
loop_
_entity.id
_entity.type
_entity.pdbx_description
1 polymer ?
#
loop_
_entity_poly.entity_id
_entity_poly.type
_entity_poly.pdbx_seq_one_letter_code
_entity_poly.pdbx_strand_id
1 'polypeptide(L)'
;MKPRAAAMILILVAVMLVIRFPVFVMAQAHPSLATDQPLYTLRDKQILLQGEGYATKKQYVIWLQTPLDNSTRDSGLTFTTTDKGQIPPSIAIPIEPNSSLGTYTVSISNSTRSDAAIARAHYGIWGTDKYVYQRTEVVQARGGGVLPKTSLKVTIRDPTAAFVYDSTIAANETGSFLASWRIPFDAITETYTVIMDGVGTYDSPNADFVSIVKFSVTPAVLNITVQVQPDPTYERTQTASAQFVIRYPDFSAVKSTKEDLKPVALYAGQFKIADLSLTVSGTTSGIWIAQAKIPMNASLDVKYRFLLSANGYDDGKGNIGPDKDIETGSFSALPATLVVNAAVNSTHYQVPFDSLAAYARVSYPDGTAVSNATVRAWLVAGNSKVNVTVSQDKTRSAWVVSYSFSWGDLLRLGGWRLTVEAGDIYGNAGSGSLEVFAEPYSLLEIVVLAAIVLLVARWLLSRFWRCLYLETKRAISAIRGRLRPPSLGRYFKSSPVTP
;
A
#
# COMPACT_ATOMS: atom_id res chain seq x y z
N MET A 1 101.32 -40.66 -59.83
CA MET A 1 100.43 -40.58 -58.65
C MET A 1 99.96 -41.96 -58.26
N LYS A 2 100.23 -42.40 -57.06
CA LYS A 2 99.91 -43.76 -56.57
C LYS A 2 98.34 -43.94 -56.54
N PRO A 3 97.81 -45.09 -56.99
CA PRO A 3 96.30 -45.26 -57.08
C PRO A 3 95.54 -45.13 -55.74
N ARG A 4 96.24 -45.24 -54.67
CA ARG A 4 95.58 -45.06 -53.31
C ARG A 4 95.15 -43.63 -52.98
N ALA A 5 95.83 -42.61 -53.53
CA ALA A 5 95.44 -41.20 -53.32
C ALA A 5 94.17 -40.80 -54.08
N ALA A 6 93.97 -41.36 -55.31
CA ALA A 6 92.76 -41.11 -56.09
C ALA A 6 91.51 -41.76 -55.45
N ALA A 7 91.61 -42.95 -54.92
CA ALA A 7 90.49 -43.61 -54.23
C ALA A 7 90.08 -42.89 -52.94
N MET A 8 91.01 -42.35 -52.15
CA MET A 8 90.73 -41.60 -50.97
C MET A 8 90.08 -40.25 -51.22
N ILE A 9 90.44 -39.55 -52.33
CA ILE A 9 89.80 -38.30 -52.77
C ILE A 9 88.36 -38.60 -53.28
N LEU A 10 88.18 -39.74 -53.96
CA LEU A 10 86.79 -40.07 -54.46
C LEU A 10 85.86 -40.41 -53.30
N ILE A 11 86.40 -41.11 -52.24
CA ILE A 11 85.56 -41.38 -51.01
C ILE A 11 85.34 -40.12 -50.26
N LEU A 12 86.25 -39.18 -50.13
CA LEU A 12 86.05 -37.91 -49.46
C LEU A 12 85.04 -37.02 -50.21
N VAL A 13 85.10 -37.00 -51.52
CA VAL A 13 84.07 -36.28 -52.32
C VAL A 13 82.71 -36.94 -52.23
N ALA A 14 82.61 -38.27 -52.26
CA ALA A 14 81.33 -38.97 -52.01
C ALA A 14 80.78 -38.73 -50.63
N VAL A 15 81.59 -38.71 -49.61
CA VAL A 15 81.17 -38.40 -48.20
C VAL A 15 80.78 -36.91 -48.06
N MET A 16 81.52 -36.00 -48.77
CA MET A 16 81.14 -34.57 -48.76
C MET A 16 79.87 -34.32 -49.56
N LEU A 17 79.55 -35.08 -50.67
CA LEU A 17 78.30 -34.99 -51.38
C LEU A 17 77.13 -35.55 -50.59
N VAL A 18 77.31 -36.58 -49.79
CA VAL A 18 76.27 -37.12 -48.90
C VAL A 18 75.99 -36.16 -47.74
N ILE A 19 77.00 -35.45 -47.22
CA ILE A 19 76.88 -34.50 -46.14
C ILE A 19 76.23 -33.17 -46.59
N ARG A 20 76.23 -32.87 -47.89
CA ARG A 20 75.66 -31.63 -48.44
C ARG A 20 74.27 -31.74 -49.03
N PHE A 21 73.63 -32.87 -48.98
CA PHE A 21 72.17 -32.88 -49.14
C PHE A 21 71.53 -32.59 -47.80
N PRO A 22 71.05 -31.37 -47.59
CA PRO A 22 70.11 -31.19 -46.51
C PRO A 22 68.97 -32.12 -46.85
N VAL A 23 68.80 -33.17 -46.02
CA VAL A 23 67.48 -33.82 -45.92
C VAL A 23 66.51 -32.72 -45.57
N PHE A 24 65.90 -32.16 -46.62
CA PHE A 24 64.68 -31.39 -46.44
C PHE A 24 63.67 -32.38 -45.87
N VAL A 25 63.72 -32.57 -44.51
CA VAL A 25 62.58 -33.06 -43.79
C VAL A 25 61.51 -31.95 -44.00
N MET A 26 60.72 -32.15 -45.06
CA MET A 26 59.50 -31.35 -45.14
C MET A 26 58.77 -31.56 -43.84
N ALA A 27 58.85 -30.54 -42.99
CA ALA A 27 58.00 -30.51 -41.79
C ALA A 27 56.56 -30.70 -42.29
N GLN A 28 56.02 -31.88 -41.97
CA GLN A 28 54.68 -32.20 -42.35
C GLN A 28 53.80 -31.14 -41.71
N ALA A 29 53.22 -30.25 -42.51
CA ALA A 29 52.39 -29.18 -41.99
C ALA A 29 51.27 -29.83 -41.21
N HIS A 30 51.25 -29.58 -39.90
CA HIS A 30 50.13 -30.05 -39.08
C HIS A 30 48.87 -29.37 -39.52
N PRO A 31 47.75 -30.10 -39.67
CA PRO A 31 46.47 -29.50 -40.04
C PRO A 31 46.08 -28.39 -39.06
N SER A 32 45.73 -27.24 -39.60
CA SER A 32 45.18 -26.09 -38.84
C SER A 32 43.68 -26.12 -38.82
N LEU A 33 43.06 -25.58 -37.73
CA LEU A 33 41.64 -25.38 -37.62
C LEU A 33 41.41 -24.04 -36.92
N ALA A 34 40.53 -23.23 -37.44
CA ALA A 34 40.07 -22.00 -36.84
C ALA A 34 38.58 -21.78 -37.14
N THR A 35 37.94 -20.93 -36.37
CA THR A 35 36.62 -20.39 -36.67
C THR A 35 36.78 -19.00 -37.28
N ASP A 36 35.80 -18.57 -38.10
CA ASP A 36 35.82 -17.23 -38.71
C ASP A 36 35.79 -16.09 -37.71
N GLN A 37 35.21 -16.34 -36.49
CA GLN A 37 35.22 -15.45 -35.36
C GLN A 37 35.54 -16.22 -34.07
N PRO A 38 36.22 -15.61 -33.11
CA PRO A 38 36.49 -16.26 -31.81
C PRO A 38 35.30 -16.26 -30.85
N LEU A 39 34.35 -15.29 -31.03
CA LEU A 39 33.21 -15.11 -30.19
C LEU A 39 31.94 -14.87 -31.01
N TYR A 40 30.90 -15.58 -30.63
CA TYR A 40 29.58 -15.54 -31.25
C TYR A 40 28.52 -15.20 -30.20
N THR A 41 27.38 -14.77 -30.70
CA THR A 41 26.17 -14.56 -29.91
C THR A 41 25.10 -15.55 -30.30
N LEU A 42 24.06 -15.73 -29.49
CA LEU A 42 22.88 -16.55 -29.86
C LEU A 42 22.09 -16.00 -31.06
N ARG A 43 22.44 -14.81 -31.56
CA ARG A 43 21.84 -14.21 -32.77
C ARG A 43 22.59 -14.56 -34.04
N ASP A 44 23.82 -15.01 -33.91
CA ASP A 44 24.59 -15.52 -35.06
C ASP A 44 23.99 -16.86 -35.51
N LYS A 45 23.90 -17.06 -36.78
CA LYS A 45 23.22 -18.24 -37.33
C LYS A 45 24.13 -19.47 -37.38
N GLN A 46 25.43 -19.26 -37.56
CA GLN A 46 26.39 -20.33 -37.81
C GLN A 46 27.82 -19.88 -37.49
N ILE A 47 28.68 -20.85 -37.32
CA ILE A 47 30.13 -20.74 -37.12
C ILE A 47 30.79 -21.33 -38.34
N LEU A 48 31.54 -20.54 -39.13
CA LEU A 48 32.27 -21.04 -40.28
C LEU A 48 33.61 -21.61 -39.85
N LEU A 49 33.93 -22.80 -40.33
CA LEU A 49 35.20 -23.47 -40.09
C LEU A 49 36.19 -23.20 -41.21
N GLN A 50 37.43 -22.89 -40.83
CA GLN A 50 38.55 -22.64 -41.73
C GLN A 50 39.72 -23.50 -41.32
N GLY A 51 40.52 -23.95 -42.30
CA GLY A 51 41.70 -24.72 -42.00
C GLY A 51 42.39 -25.27 -43.26
N GLU A 52 43.66 -25.60 -43.11
CA GLU A 52 44.50 -26.11 -44.21
C GLU A 52 45.49 -27.14 -43.66
N GLY A 53 46.26 -27.75 -44.56
CA GLY A 53 47.26 -28.77 -44.21
C GLY A 53 46.68 -30.18 -44.06
N TYR A 54 45.44 -30.41 -44.45
CA TYR A 54 44.79 -31.71 -44.45
C TYR A 54 45.19 -32.54 -45.70
N ALA A 55 45.02 -33.86 -45.62
CA ALA A 55 45.16 -34.69 -46.83
C ALA A 55 44.08 -34.30 -47.84
N THR A 56 44.46 -34.16 -49.10
CA THR A 56 43.60 -33.74 -50.20
C THR A 56 42.50 -34.76 -50.50
N LYS A 57 41.29 -34.29 -50.86
CA LYS A 57 40.15 -35.16 -51.21
C LYS A 57 39.82 -36.23 -50.16
N LYS A 58 40.12 -35.98 -48.89
CA LYS A 58 39.85 -36.91 -47.81
C LYS A 58 38.66 -36.44 -46.98
N GLN A 59 37.83 -37.40 -46.53
CA GLN A 59 36.68 -37.12 -45.69
C GLN A 59 37.12 -37.04 -44.23
N TYR A 60 36.55 -36.10 -43.48
CA TYR A 60 36.76 -35.84 -42.07
C TYR A 60 35.44 -35.68 -41.33
N VAL A 61 35.46 -36.00 -40.03
CA VAL A 61 34.30 -35.87 -39.10
C VAL A 61 34.56 -34.72 -38.14
N ILE A 62 33.52 -33.95 -37.91
CA ILE A 62 33.54 -32.83 -36.95
C ILE A 62 32.95 -33.28 -35.60
N TRP A 63 33.74 -33.10 -34.58
CA TRP A 63 33.32 -33.37 -33.18
C TRP A 63 33.17 -32.06 -32.43
N LEU A 64 32.17 -32.00 -31.51
CA LEU A 64 31.86 -30.83 -30.72
C LEU A 64 31.83 -31.14 -29.24
N GLN A 65 32.53 -30.35 -28.46
CA GLN A 65 32.45 -30.33 -27.00
C GLN A 65 31.72 -29.05 -26.58
N THR A 66 30.64 -29.19 -25.80
CA THR A 66 29.82 -28.03 -25.35
C THR A 66 30.26 -27.59 -23.94
N PRO A 67 29.92 -26.37 -23.49
CA PRO A 67 30.26 -25.85 -22.18
C PRO A 67 29.63 -26.62 -21.00
N LEU A 68 28.51 -27.32 -21.23
CA LEU A 68 27.76 -28.04 -20.21
C LEU A 68 28.28 -29.46 -19.97
N ASP A 69 28.98 -30.01 -20.97
CA ASP A 69 29.39 -31.39 -20.97
C ASP A 69 30.84 -31.49 -21.49
N ASN A 70 31.76 -31.94 -20.66
CA ASN A 70 33.12 -32.14 -21.05
C ASN A 70 33.31 -33.31 -22.01
N SER A 71 32.24 -34.02 -22.35
CA SER A 71 32.28 -35.07 -23.37
C SER A 71 32.28 -34.49 -24.77
N THR A 72 33.12 -35.04 -25.63
CA THR A 72 33.14 -34.71 -27.06
C THR A 72 32.12 -35.59 -27.79
N ARG A 73 31.19 -34.97 -28.51
CA ARG A 73 30.12 -35.65 -29.28
C ARG A 73 30.30 -35.48 -30.77
N ASP A 74 29.85 -36.47 -31.55
CA ASP A 74 29.76 -36.33 -32.97
C ASP A 74 28.73 -35.23 -33.31
N SER A 75 29.13 -34.23 -34.10
CA SER A 75 28.23 -33.17 -34.55
C SER A 75 27.27 -33.59 -35.65
N GLY A 76 27.45 -34.80 -36.21
CA GLY A 76 26.76 -35.26 -37.40
C GLY A 76 27.23 -34.60 -38.70
N LEU A 77 28.24 -33.74 -38.64
CA LEU A 77 28.78 -33.02 -39.76
C LEU A 77 30.07 -33.69 -40.28
N THR A 78 30.18 -33.89 -41.59
CA THR A 78 31.36 -34.38 -42.26
C THR A 78 31.71 -33.46 -43.45
N PHE A 79 32.95 -33.42 -43.84
CA PHE A 79 33.38 -32.69 -45.01
C PHE A 79 34.51 -33.43 -45.76
N THR A 80 34.63 -33.15 -47.07
CA THR A 80 35.74 -33.60 -47.89
C THR A 80 36.61 -32.40 -48.21
N THR A 81 37.92 -32.51 -47.97
CA THR A 81 38.86 -31.43 -48.22
C THR A 81 38.99 -31.12 -49.70
N THR A 82 39.38 -29.91 -50.02
CA THR A 82 39.65 -29.42 -51.39
C THR A 82 40.91 -30.09 -51.98
N ASP A 83 41.17 -29.86 -53.26
CA ASP A 83 42.41 -30.31 -53.95
C ASP A 83 43.65 -29.69 -53.33
N LYS A 84 43.54 -28.69 -52.53
CA LYS A 84 44.63 -28.01 -51.79
C LYS A 84 44.73 -28.47 -50.31
N GLY A 85 43.94 -29.44 -49.87
CA GLY A 85 43.92 -29.89 -48.49
C GLY A 85 43.31 -28.84 -47.55
N GLN A 86 42.36 -28.03 -47.98
CA GLN A 86 41.68 -27.01 -47.21
C GLN A 86 40.25 -27.43 -46.84
N ILE A 87 39.73 -26.94 -45.75
CA ILE A 87 38.30 -27.05 -45.37
C ILE A 87 37.47 -26.24 -46.38
N PRO A 88 36.42 -26.80 -47.01
CA PRO A 88 35.53 -26.03 -47.88
C PRO A 88 34.86 -24.89 -47.12
N PRO A 89 34.71 -23.68 -47.74
CA PRO A 89 34.15 -22.49 -47.05
C PRO A 89 32.65 -22.62 -46.69
N SER A 90 32.00 -23.66 -47.19
CA SER A 90 30.60 -23.96 -46.87
C SER A 90 30.40 -24.75 -45.60
N ILE A 91 31.46 -25.15 -44.92
CA ILE A 91 31.37 -25.97 -43.71
C ILE A 91 31.11 -25.05 -42.51
N ALA A 92 29.92 -25.21 -41.91
CA ALA A 92 29.44 -24.41 -40.83
C ALA A 92 28.79 -25.27 -39.74
N ILE A 93 28.95 -24.86 -38.47
CA ILE A 93 28.22 -25.41 -37.32
C ILE A 93 27.06 -24.46 -37.04
N PRO A 94 25.81 -24.93 -37.02
CA PRO A 94 24.66 -24.08 -36.69
C PRO A 94 24.69 -23.65 -35.20
N ILE A 95 24.25 -22.40 -34.92
CA ILE A 95 24.00 -21.92 -33.58
C ILE A 95 22.50 -21.97 -33.36
N GLU A 96 22.08 -22.84 -32.43
CA GLU A 96 20.67 -22.95 -32.04
C GLU A 96 20.29 -21.85 -31.06
N PRO A 97 19.05 -21.34 -31.05
CA PRO A 97 18.60 -20.31 -30.11
C PRO A 97 18.75 -20.70 -28.63
N ASN A 98 18.78 -21.98 -28.33
CA ASN A 98 18.94 -22.57 -26.98
C ASN A 98 20.37 -23.09 -26.75
N SER A 99 21.34 -22.77 -27.60
CA SER A 99 22.75 -23.12 -27.39
C SER A 99 23.24 -22.61 -26.04
N SER A 100 24.02 -23.41 -25.34
CA SER A 100 24.58 -23.03 -24.04
C SER A 100 25.62 -21.90 -24.19
N LEU A 101 25.59 -20.95 -23.28
CA LEU A 101 26.61 -19.90 -23.24
C LEU A 101 27.89 -20.43 -22.59
N GLY A 102 29.04 -20.15 -23.21
CA GLY A 102 30.35 -20.63 -22.72
C GLY A 102 31.33 -20.98 -23.80
N THR A 103 32.41 -21.69 -23.44
CA THR A 103 33.47 -22.11 -24.35
C THR A 103 33.15 -23.44 -25.01
N TYR A 104 33.24 -23.48 -26.33
CA TYR A 104 33.10 -24.67 -27.14
C TYR A 104 34.48 -25.08 -27.70
N THR A 105 34.67 -26.40 -27.85
CA THR A 105 35.82 -26.95 -28.58
C THR A 105 35.30 -27.73 -29.81
N VAL A 106 35.74 -27.34 -30.97
CA VAL A 106 35.53 -28.13 -32.21
C VAL A 106 36.80 -28.89 -32.54
N SER A 107 36.65 -30.17 -32.86
CA SER A 107 37.75 -31.05 -33.23
C SER A 107 37.47 -31.76 -34.56
N ILE A 108 38.50 -32.00 -35.35
CA ILE A 108 38.43 -32.72 -36.61
C ILE A 108 39.19 -34.03 -36.49
N SER A 109 38.55 -35.11 -36.91
CA SER A 109 39.16 -36.45 -36.94
C SER A 109 38.94 -37.08 -38.32
N ASN A 110 39.88 -37.98 -38.70
CA ASN A 110 39.77 -38.80 -39.86
C ASN A 110 39.13 -40.18 -39.62
N SER A 111 38.63 -40.39 -38.42
CA SER A 111 38.01 -41.63 -37.96
C SER A 111 36.68 -41.34 -37.22
N THR A 112 35.95 -42.38 -36.88
CA THR A 112 34.74 -42.29 -36.07
C THR A 112 35.02 -42.13 -34.56
N ARG A 113 36.26 -41.82 -34.17
CA ARG A 113 36.70 -41.66 -32.78
C ARG A 113 37.17 -40.24 -32.53
N SER A 114 36.63 -39.62 -31.49
CA SER A 114 36.97 -38.26 -31.10
C SER A 114 38.37 -38.08 -30.51
N ASP A 115 38.93 -39.13 -29.94
CA ASP A 115 40.29 -39.16 -29.37
C ASP A 115 41.41 -39.11 -30.42
N ALA A 116 41.07 -39.41 -31.70
CA ALA A 116 41.97 -39.31 -32.86
C ALA A 116 41.90 -37.91 -33.51
N ALA A 117 41.61 -36.85 -32.77
CA ALA A 117 41.56 -35.47 -33.28
C ALA A 117 42.91 -35.01 -33.80
N ILE A 118 42.96 -34.57 -35.07
CA ILE A 118 44.16 -34.10 -35.77
C ILE A 118 44.28 -32.57 -35.76
N ALA A 119 43.19 -31.85 -35.49
CA ALA A 119 43.14 -30.41 -35.30
C ALA A 119 42.01 -30.03 -34.29
N ARG A 120 42.20 -28.93 -33.58
CA ARG A 120 41.24 -28.39 -32.62
C ARG A 120 41.20 -26.88 -32.73
N ALA A 121 40.00 -26.31 -32.54
CA ALA A 121 39.80 -24.87 -32.38
C ALA A 121 38.81 -24.61 -31.23
N HIS A 122 38.87 -23.43 -30.66
CA HIS A 122 37.97 -22.98 -29.60
C HIS A 122 37.19 -21.75 -30.05
N TYR A 123 35.96 -21.69 -29.63
CA TYR A 123 35.15 -20.48 -29.81
C TYR A 123 34.23 -20.28 -28.61
N GLY A 124 33.76 -19.06 -28.43
CA GLY A 124 32.83 -18.74 -27.34
C GLY A 124 31.46 -18.40 -27.85
N ILE A 125 30.45 -18.78 -27.11
CA ILE A 125 29.11 -18.21 -27.26
C ILE A 125 28.78 -17.42 -25.98
N TRP A 126 28.33 -16.17 -26.17
CA TRP A 126 27.98 -15.31 -25.08
C TRP A 126 26.66 -14.57 -25.35
N GLY A 127 26.08 -13.99 -24.32
CA GLY A 127 24.86 -13.21 -24.43
C GLY A 127 24.29 -12.81 -23.10
N THR A 128 23.11 -12.23 -23.14
CA THR A 128 22.30 -12.00 -21.95
C THR A 128 21.44 -13.23 -21.64
N ASP A 129 21.15 -13.48 -20.35
CA ASP A 129 20.30 -14.61 -19.93
C ASP A 129 18.86 -14.51 -20.44
N LYS A 130 18.41 -13.31 -20.80
CA LYS A 130 17.10 -13.03 -21.43
C LYS A 130 17.27 -12.00 -22.55
N TYR A 131 16.29 -11.93 -23.45
CA TYR A 131 16.22 -10.88 -24.49
C TYR A 131 15.29 -9.73 -24.12
N VAL A 132 14.38 -9.94 -23.18
CA VAL A 132 13.45 -8.95 -22.67
C VAL A 132 13.48 -8.99 -21.14
N TYR A 133 13.67 -7.83 -20.55
CA TYR A 133 13.69 -7.64 -19.11
C TYR A 133 12.65 -6.61 -18.71
N GLN A 134 12.13 -6.75 -17.53
CA GLN A 134 11.40 -5.66 -16.88
C GLN A 134 12.38 -4.75 -16.11
N ARG A 135 12.02 -3.51 -15.91
CA ARG A 135 12.72 -2.63 -14.97
C ARG A 135 12.88 -3.33 -13.63
N THR A 136 13.97 -3.03 -12.92
CA THR A 136 14.42 -3.63 -11.65
C THR A 136 14.93 -5.08 -11.74
N GLU A 137 14.77 -5.77 -12.85
CA GLU A 137 15.41 -7.07 -13.04
C GLU A 137 16.93 -6.92 -13.22
N VAL A 138 17.64 -8.02 -13.04
CA VAL A 138 19.10 -8.09 -13.19
C VAL A 138 19.43 -8.71 -14.55
N VAL A 139 20.10 -7.96 -15.39
CA VAL A 139 20.70 -8.46 -16.63
C VAL A 139 21.96 -9.21 -16.29
N GLN A 140 22.09 -10.44 -16.75
CA GLN A 140 23.31 -11.23 -16.66
C GLN A 140 23.93 -11.40 -18.05
N ALA A 141 25.01 -10.67 -18.34
CA ALA A 141 25.82 -10.89 -19.52
C ALA A 141 26.88 -11.94 -19.20
N ARG A 142 26.82 -13.12 -19.84
CA ARG A 142 27.67 -14.26 -19.55
C ARG A 142 28.11 -14.99 -20.81
N GLY A 143 29.20 -15.73 -20.72
CA GLY A 143 29.72 -16.51 -21.83
C GLY A 143 31.09 -17.11 -21.54
N GLY A 144 31.81 -17.46 -22.62
CA GLY A 144 33.16 -17.99 -22.54
C GLY A 144 33.90 -17.83 -23.86
N GLY A 145 35.04 -18.54 -24.04
CA GLY A 145 35.85 -18.49 -25.23
C GLY A 145 37.00 -17.49 -25.17
N VAL A 146 37.14 -16.80 -24.05
CA VAL A 146 38.31 -15.93 -23.80
C VAL A 146 39.38 -16.65 -23.01
N LEU A 147 40.61 -16.15 -23.02
CA LEU A 147 41.67 -16.75 -22.23
C LEU A 147 41.34 -16.65 -20.72
N PRO A 148 41.74 -17.65 -19.94
CA PRO A 148 41.66 -17.59 -18.49
C PRO A 148 42.28 -16.30 -17.93
N LYS A 149 41.63 -15.69 -16.93
CA LYS A 149 42.06 -14.43 -16.28
C LYS A 149 42.15 -13.21 -17.19
N THR A 150 41.66 -13.29 -18.42
CA THR A 150 41.54 -12.12 -19.32
C THR A 150 40.66 -11.06 -18.70
N SER A 151 41.10 -9.81 -18.76
CA SER A 151 40.34 -8.65 -18.35
C SER A 151 39.40 -8.23 -19.48
N LEU A 152 38.11 -8.17 -19.20
CA LEU A 152 37.07 -7.83 -20.14
C LEU A 152 36.39 -6.55 -19.68
N LYS A 153 36.26 -5.59 -20.60
CA LYS A 153 35.46 -4.40 -20.39
C LYS A 153 34.04 -4.67 -20.85
N VAL A 154 33.06 -4.59 -19.93
CA VAL A 154 31.63 -4.73 -20.27
C VAL A 154 30.95 -3.40 -20.05
N THR A 155 30.36 -2.90 -21.12
CA THR A 155 29.65 -1.61 -21.16
C THR A 155 28.22 -1.82 -21.60
N ILE A 156 27.25 -1.19 -20.89
CA ILE A 156 25.86 -1.16 -21.32
C ILE A 156 25.49 0.27 -21.67
N ARG A 157 24.92 0.44 -22.85
CA ARG A 157 24.37 1.71 -23.31
C ARG A 157 22.85 1.65 -23.37
N ASP A 158 22.22 2.72 -22.95
CA ASP A 158 20.79 2.91 -23.09
C ASP A 158 20.39 3.28 -24.53
N PRO A 159 19.09 3.43 -24.85
CA PRO A 159 18.63 3.81 -26.19
C PRO A 159 19.15 5.18 -26.68
N THR A 160 19.53 6.07 -25.76
CA THR A 160 20.14 7.37 -26.11
C THR A 160 21.65 7.31 -26.34
N ALA A 161 22.23 6.08 -26.31
CA ALA A 161 23.66 5.79 -26.37
C ALA A 161 24.47 6.25 -25.15
N ALA A 162 23.82 6.66 -24.05
CA ALA A 162 24.48 6.98 -22.78
C ALA A 162 24.97 5.70 -22.08
N PHE A 163 26.12 5.81 -21.41
CA PHE A 163 26.67 4.73 -20.59
C PHE A 163 25.88 4.60 -19.29
N VAL A 164 25.21 3.46 -19.09
CA VAL A 164 24.46 3.17 -17.86
C VAL A 164 25.16 2.13 -16.99
N TYR A 165 26.12 1.40 -17.57
CA TYR A 165 27.01 0.48 -16.86
C TYR A 165 28.35 0.44 -17.58
N ASP A 166 29.44 0.50 -16.84
CA ASP A 166 30.81 0.34 -17.32
C ASP A 166 31.62 -0.36 -16.23
N SER A 167 32.09 -1.56 -16.52
CA SER A 167 32.82 -2.37 -15.56
C SER A 167 33.85 -3.24 -16.24
N THR A 168 34.98 -3.45 -15.57
CA THR A 168 35.99 -4.40 -15.97
C THR A 168 35.86 -5.66 -15.12
N ILE A 169 35.70 -6.81 -15.75
CA ILE A 169 35.58 -8.13 -15.11
C ILE A 169 36.72 -9.03 -15.57
N ALA A 170 37.07 -10.02 -14.79
CA ALA A 170 38.05 -11.04 -15.18
C ALA A 170 37.35 -12.34 -15.54
N ALA A 171 37.80 -12.99 -16.61
CA ALA A 171 37.40 -14.35 -16.93
C ALA A 171 37.95 -15.31 -15.87
N ASN A 172 37.24 -16.37 -15.57
CA ASN A 172 37.67 -17.42 -14.63
C ASN A 172 38.73 -18.36 -15.24
N GLU A 173 39.13 -19.41 -14.51
CA GLU A 173 40.09 -20.39 -14.94
C GLU A 173 39.69 -21.18 -16.20
N THR A 174 38.41 -21.18 -16.57
CA THR A 174 37.89 -21.83 -17.80
C THR A 174 37.61 -20.85 -18.91
N GLY A 175 38.04 -19.56 -18.80
CA GLY A 175 37.76 -18.54 -19.76
C GLY A 175 36.29 -18.13 -19.86
N SER A 176 35.50 -18.45 -18.80
CA SER A 176 34.09 -18.02 -18.71
C SER A 176 33.99 -16.73 -17.91
N PHE A 177 32.99 -15.93 -18.17
CA PHE A 177 32.76 -14.64 -17.53
C PHE A 177 31.29 -14.39 -17.21
N LEU A 178 31.05 -13.50 -16.25
CA LEU A 178 29.73 -13.04 -15.84
C LEU A 178 29.81 -11.58 -15.43
N ALA A 179 28.99 -10.72 -16.06
CA ALA A 179 28.71 -9.37 -15.62
C ALA A 179 27.23 -9.25 -15.26
N SER A 180 26.94 -8.54 -14.19
CA SER A 180 25.55 -8.34 -13.72
C SER A 180 25.26 -6.87 -13.56
N TRP A 181 24.13 -6.43 -14.09
CA TRP A 181 23.65 -5.05 -13.97
C TRP A 181 22.16 -5.04 -13.62
N ARG A 182 21.81 -4.29 -12.58
CA ARG A 182 20.41 -4.09 -12.20
C ARG A 182 19.82 -2.91 -12.96
N ILE A 183 18.73 -3.14 -13.66
CA ILE A 183 18.01 -2.12 -14.40
C ILE A 183 17.33 -1.17 -13.41
N PRO A 184 17.53 0.16 -13.47
CA PRO A 184 16.83 1.13 -12.65
C PRO A 184 15.30 1.05 -12.82
N PHE A 185 14.55 1.40 -11.78
CA PHE A 185 13.08 1.41 -11.84
C PHE A 185 12.50 2.45 -12.80
N ASP A 186 13.29 3.46 -13.17
CA ASP A 186 12.96 4.55 -14.10
C ASP A 186 13.74 4.48 -15.42
N ALA A 187 14.39 3.35 -15.71
CA ALA A 187 15.11 3.13 -16.95
C ALA A 187 14.22 3.35 -18.18
N ILE A 188 14.80 3.80 -19.30
CA ILE A 188 14.09 3.97 -20.56
C ILE A 188 13.61 2.60 -21.06
N THR A 189 12.35 2.50 -21.49
CA THR A 189 11.74 1.24 -21.94
C THR A 189 11.92 1.06 -23.44
N GLU A 190 13.12 0.66 -23.86
CA GLU A 190 13.48 0.41 -25.26
C GLU A 190 14.65 -0.60 -25.33
N THR A 191 15.38 -0.60 -26.45
CA THR A 191 16.49 -1.51 -26.69
C THR A 191 17.81 -0.96 -26.15
N TYR A 192 18.46 -1.73 -25.31
CA TYR A 192 19.79 -1.51 -24.75
C TYR A 192 20.84 -2.32 -25.51
N THR A 193 22.08 -1.83 -25.48
CA THR A 193 23.22 -2.47 -26.15
C THR A 193 24.27 -2.84 -25.10
N VAL A 194 24.63 -4.11 -25.00
CA VAL A 194 25.79 -4.60 -24.26
C VAL A 194 26.96 -4.74 -25.18
N ILE A 195 28.08 -4.11 -24.85
CA ILE A 195 29.35 -4.18 -25.58
C ILE A 195 30.34 -4.88 -24.66
N MET A 196 30.98 -5.91 -25.17
CA MET A 196 32.10 -6.59 -24.54
C MET A 196 33.36 -6.35 -25.37
N ASP A 197 34.39 -5.86 -24.70
CA ASP A 197 35.69 -5.51 -25.30
C ASP A 197 36.79 -6.20 -24.47
N GLY A 198 37.77 -6.76 -25.15
CA GLY A 198 38.85 -7.46 -24.50
C GLY A 198 39.99 -7.88 -25.45
N VAL A 199 41.03 -8.44 -24.84
CA VAL A 199 42.20 -8.92 -25.58
C VAL A 199 42.42 -10.39 -25.24
N GLY A 200 42.53 -11.23 -26.26
CA GLY A 200 42.91 -12.63 -26.11
C GLY A 200 41.73 -13.60 -26.02
N THR A 201 41.71 -14.48 -26.98
CA THR A 201 40.87 -15.69 -27.03
C THR A 201 41.78 -16.94 -27.07
N TYR A 202 41.21 -18.13 -26.89
CA TYR A 202 42.02 -19.38 -26.87
C TYR A 202 42.86 -19.53 -28.14
N ASP A 203 42.30 -19.22 -29.31
CA ASP A 203 42.99 -19.42 -30.59
C ASP A 203 43.70 -18.14 -31.10
N SER A 204 43.50 -17.00 -30.43
CA SER A 204 44.11 -15.72 -30.77
C SER A 204 44.50 -14.94 -29.52
N PRO A 205 45.54 -15.32 -28.79
CA PRO A 205 45.91 -14.79 -27.47
C PRO A 205 46.16 -13.28 -27.40
N ASN A 206 46.54 -12.66 -28.52
CA ASN A 206 46.93 -11.25 -28.58
C ASN A 206 45.98 -10.41 -29.45
N ALA A 207 44.86 -10.97 -29.88
CA ALA A 207 43.92 -10.26 -30.73
C ALA A 207 42.89 -9.51 -29.89
N ASP A 208 42.67 -8.22 -30.21
CA ASP A 208 41.56 -7.46 -29.69
C ASP A 208 40.26 -7.97 -30.30
N PHE A 209 39.21 -7.94 -29.50
CA PHE A 209 37.86 -8.25 -29.94
C PHE A 209 36.83 -7.33 -29.33
N VAL A 210 35.80 -7.02 -30.11
CA VAL A 210 34.58 -6.31 -29.64
C VAL A 210 33.37 -7.12 -30.08
N SER A 211 32.49 -7.40 -29.18
CA SER A 211 31.26 -8.14 -29.47
C SER A 211 30.05 -7.46 -28.84
N ILE A 212 28.89 -7.52 -29.50
CA ILE A 212 27.72 -6.71 -29.17
C ILE A 212 26.48 -7.60 -29.08
N VAL A 213 25.74 -7.45 -28.01
CA VAL A 213 24.41 -8.06 -27.78
C VAL A 213 23.40 -6.98 -27.45
N LYS A 214 22.15 -7.18 -27.85
CA LYS A 214 21.04 -6.25 -27.55
C LYS A 214 19.96 -6.97 -26.78
N PHE A 215 19.34 -6.24 -25.86
CA PHE A 215 18.14 -6.67 -25.11
C PHE A 215 17.15 -5.51 -25.00
N SER A 216 15.88 -5.82 -24.75
CA SER A 216 14.83 -4.81 -24.56
C SER A 216 14.44 -4.69 -23.10
N VAL A 217 14.13 -3.46 -22.66
CA VAL A 217 13.59 -3.17 -21.33
C VAL A 217 12.13 -2.77 -21.48
N THR A 218 11.27 -3.38 -20.69
CA THR A 218 9.85 -3.09 -20.60
C THR A 218 9.52 -2.47 -19.24
N PRO A 219 8.37 -1.79 -19.09
CA PRO A 219 7.89 -1.37 -17.78
C PRO A 219 7.84 -2.54 -16.78
N ALA A 220 8.10 -2.24 -15.52
CA ALA A 220 7.90 -3.25 -14.48
C ALA A 220 6.41 -3.47 -14.22
N VAL A 221 6.01 -4.72 -14.12
CA VAL A 221 4.70 -5.11 -13.55
C VAL A 221 4.85 -5.21 -12.05
N LEU A 222 4.15 -4.34 -11.33
CA LEU A 222 4.27 -4.22 -9.88
C LEU A 222 3.59 -5.39 -9.18
N ASN A 223 4.21 -5.89 -8.12
CA ASN A 223 3.61 -6.88 -7.25
C ASN A 223 2.80 -6.16 -6.17
N ILE A 224 1.47 -6.32 -6.19
CA ILE A 224 0.54 -5.69 -5.26
C ILE A 224 -0.19 -6.78 -4.50
N THR A 225 -0.16 -6.69 -3.17
CA THR A 225 -0.85 -7.62 -2.28
C THR A 225 -1.59 -6.87 -1.17
N VAL A 226 -2.70 -7.42 -0.69
CA VAL A 226 -3.39 -6.89 0.48
C VAL A 226 -2.65 -7.36 1.72
N GLN A 227 -2.14 -6.43 2.51
CA GLN A 227 -1.42 -6.71 3.76
C GLN A 227 -2.36 -6.72 4.96
N VAL A 228 -3.22 -5.70 5.06
CA VAL A 228 -4.21 -5.60 6.12
C VAL A 228 -5.59 -5.53 5.49
N GLN A 229 -6.40 -6.50 5.85
CA GLN A 229 -7.80 -6.55 5.46
C GLN A 229 -8.60 -5.51 6.25
N PRO A 230 -9.70 -4.97 5.70
CA PRO A 230 -10.63 -4.17 6.49
C PRO A 230 -11.21 -5.03 7.64
N ASP A 231 -11.55 -4.37 8.74
CA ASP A 231 -12.30 -5.02 9.83
C ASP A 231 -13.62 -5.60 9.28
N PRO A 232 -14.16 -6.66 9.89
CA PRO A 232 -15.35 -7.32 9.36
C PRO A 232 -16.62 -6.46 9.40
N THR A 233 -16.61 -5.42 10.24
CA THR A 233 -17.75 -4.51 10.43
C THR A 233 -17.29 -3.09 10.71
N TYR A 234 -18.04 -2.10 10.22
CA TYR A 234 -17.88 -0.68 10.52
C TYR A 234 -19.24 -0.07 10.78
N GLU A 235 -19.34 0.80 11.77
CA GLU A 235 -20.53 1.64 11.90
C GLU A 235 -20.58 2.68 10.76
N ARG A 236 -21.77 3.09 10.40
CA ARG A 236 -21.96 4.23 9.49
C ARG A 236 -21.21 5.44 10.00
N THR A 237 -20.66 6.25 9.12
CA THR A 237 -19.77 7.40 9.36
C THR A 237 -18.36 7.08 9.86
N GLN A 238 -18.06 5.84 10.26
CA GLN A 238 -16.69 5.42 10.51
C GLN A 238 -15.88 5.32 9.21
N THR A 239 -14.56 5.37 9.35
CA THR A 239 -13.64 5.22 8.24
C THR A 239 -13.15 3.76 8.15
N ALA A 240 -13.55 3.06 7.09
CA ALA A 240 -12.98 1.78 6.74
C ALA A 240 -11.62 1.98 6.08
N SER A 241 -10.67 1.06 6.34
CA SER A 241 -9.33 1.11 5.77
C SER A 241 -8.84 -0.26 5.35
N ALA A 242 -7.99 -0.28 4.32
CA ALA A 242 -7.24 -1.45 3.90
C ALA A 242 -5.80 -1.05 3.58
N GLN A 243 -4.85 -1.96 3.78
CA GLN A 243 -3.46 -1.71 3.45
C GLN A 243 -3.00 -2.62 2.32
N PHE A 244 -2.33 -2.02 1.35
CA PHE A 244 -1.73 -2.69 0.20
C PHE A 244 -0.21 -2.57 0.29
N VAL A 245 0.49 -3.66 0.00
CA VAL A 245 1.95 -3.63 -0.22
C VAL A 245 2.18 -3.59 -1.72
N ILE A 246 2.94 -2.58 -2.17
CA ILE A 246 3.27 -2.40 -3.58
C ILE A 246 4.79 -2.44 -3.73
N ARG A 247 5.27 -3.37 -4.56
CA ARG A 247 6.70 -3.62 -4.76
C ARG A 247 7.02 -3.79 -6.24
N TYR A 248 8.26 -3.46 -6.57
CA TYR A 248 8.85 -3.81 -7.87
C TYR A 248 9.14 -5.33 -7.95
N PRO A 249 9.43 -5.87 -9.14
CA PRO A 249 9.80 -7.28 -9.30
C PRO A 249 11.00 -7.75 -8.44
N ASP A 250 11.90 -6.84 -8.09
CA ASP A 250 13.04 -7.11 -7.20
C ASP A 250 12.69 -7.00 -5.70
N PHE A 251 11.40 -6.90 -5.37
CA PHE A 251 10.85 -6.71 -4.02
C PHE A 251 11.21 -5.38 -3.36
N SER A 252 11.86 -4.44 -4.05
CA SER A 252 12.03 -3.09 -3.55
C SER A 252 10.69 -2.35 -3.47
N ALA A 253 10.59 -1.44 -2.49
CA ALA A 253 9.35 -0.73 -2.20
C ALA A 253 9.05 0.35 -3.25
N VAL A 254 7.82 0.42 -3.73
CA VAL A 254 7.33 1.54 -4.52
C VAL A 254 7.01 2.71 -3.57
N LYS A 255 7.61 3.87 -3.82
CA LYS A 255 7.54 5.05 -2.93
C LYS A 255 6.72 6.20 -3.50
N SER A 256 6.34 6.11 -4.76
CA SER A 256 5.58 7.15 -5.46
C SER A 256 4.40 6.54 -6.21
N THR A 257 3.38 7.34 -6.44
CA THR A 257 2.28 7.06 -7.35
C THR A 257 2.12 8.25 -8.28
N LYS A 258 1.52 8.03 -9.44
CA LYS A 258 1.15 9.10 -10.34
C LYS A 258 0.22 10.08 -9.64
N GLU A 259 0.43 11.36 -9.86
CA GLU A 259 -0.39 12.43 -9.29
C GLU A 259 -1.87 12.25 -9.69
N ASP A 260 -2.79 12.54 -8.76
CA ASP A 260 -4.24 12.40 -8.93
C ASP A 260 -4.77 10.99 -9.23
N LEU A 261 -3.94 9.96 -9.13
CA LEU A 261 -4.38 8.60 -9.37
C LEU A 261 -5.31 8.09 -8.26
N LYS A 262 -6.46 7.54 -8.65
CA LYS A 262 -7.43 6.88 -7.77
C LYS A 262 -7.57 5.39 -8.15
N PRO A 263 -6.57 4.56 -7.86
CA PRO A 263 -6.53 3.19 -8.35
C PRO A 263 -7.47 2.25 -7.60
N VAL A 264 -7.96 2.65 -6.42
CA VAL A 264 -8.83 1.84 -5.57
C VAL A 264 -10.24 2.40 -5.59
N ALA A 265 -11.24 1.54 -5.59
CA ALA A 265 -12.63 1.92 -5.44
C ALA A 265 -13.27 1.16 -4.27
N LEU A 266 -14.20 1.82 -3.57
CA LEU A 266 -15.10 1.18 -2.63
C LEU A 266 -16.33 0.67 -3.38
N TYR A 267 -16.67 -0.60 -3.19
CA TYR A 267 -17.87 -1.23 -3.72
C TYR A 267 -18.84 -1.65 -2.62
N ALA A 268 -20.13 -1.51 -2.91
CA ALA A 268 -21.23 -2.13 -2.16
C ALA A 268 -21.91 -3.16 -3.07
N GLY A 269 -21.72 -4.46 -2.80
CA GLY A 269 -22.11 -5.52 -3.72
C GLY A 269 -21.42 -5.34 -5.08
N GLN A 270 -22.19 -5.06 -6.11
CA GLN A 270 -21.69 -4.80 -7.46
C GLN A 270 -21.58 -3.30 -7.82
N PHE A 271 -22.03 -2.41 -6.93
CA PHE A 271 -22.07 -0.99 -7.22
C PHE A 271 -20.85 -0.26 -6.65
N LYS A 272 -20.19 0.52 -7.49
CA LYS A 272 -19.10 1.39 -7.07
C LYS A 272 -19.68 2.59 -6.30
N ILE A 273 -19.14 2.82 -5.09
CA ILE A 273 -19.54 3.91 -4.19
C ILE A 273 -18.64 5.12 -4.35
N ALA A 274 -17.33 4.89 -4.39
CA ALA A 274 -16.34 5.96 -4.45
C ALA A 274 -15.04 5.48 -5.09
N ASP A 275 -14.34 6.40 -5.76
CA ASP A 275 -12.94 6.25 -6.17
C ASP A 275 -12.03 6.84 -5.10
N LEU A 276 -10.96 6.12 -4.76
CA LEU A 276 -10.10 6.41 -3.62
C LEU A 276 -8.64 6.56 -4.06
N SER A 277 -7.98 7.56 -3.50
CA SER A 277 -6.53 7.70 -3.60
C SER A 277 -5.85 6.76 -2.60
N LEU A 278 -4.63 6.33 -2.94
CA LEU A 278 -3.75 5.63 -2.02
C LEU A 278 -2.84 6.64 -1.32
N THR A 279 -2.71 6.51 -0.02
CA THR A 279 -1.77 7.29 0.79
C THR A 279 -0.65 6.39 1.29
N VAL A 280 0.61 6.84 1.18
CA VAL A 280 1.75 6.05 1.66
C VAL A 280 1.80 6.04 3.19
N SER A 281 2.01 4.85 3.76
CA SER A 281 2.21 4.67 5.20
C SER A 281 3.70 4.59 5.50
N GLY A 282 4.33 5.74 5.77
CA GLY A 282 5.76 5.84 6.03
C GLY A 282 6.62 5.85 4.74
N THR A 283 7.84 6.40 4.83
CA THR A 283 8.69 6.68 3.67
C THR A 283 9.48 5.48 3.13
N THR A 284 9.48 4.34 3.81
CA THR A 284 10.38 3.21 3.52
C THR A 284 9.71 1.87 3.22
N SER A 285 8.43 1.71 3.52
CA SER A 285 7.82 0.36 3.60
C SER A 285 7.12 -0.12 2.33
N GLY A 286 6.82 0.75 1.36
CA GLY A 286 5.97 0.38 0.22
C GLY A 286 4.54 -0.01 0.62
N ILE A 287 4.10 0.42 1.82
CA ILE A 287 2.75 0.20 2.34
C ILE A 287 1.89 1.40 1.96
N TRP A 288 0.75 1.12 1.39
CA TRP A 288 -0.21 2.10 0.91
C TRP A 288 -1.57 1.86 1.54
N ILE A 289 -2.24 2.92 1.96
CA ILE A 289 -3.52 2.86 2.66
C ILE A 289 -4.62 3.41 1.76
N ALA A 290 -5.67 2.63 1.57
CA ALA A 290 -6.95 3.07 1.05
C ALA A 290 -7.91 3.31 2.21
N GLN A 291 -8.56 4.46 2.23
CA GLN A 291 -9.53 4.83 3.26
C GLN A 291 -10.82 5.32 2.64
N ALA A 292 -11.95 4.90 3.19
CA ALA A 292 -13.26 5.34 2.77
C ALA A 292 -14.16 5.55 3.99
N LYS A 293 -14.82 6.69 4.04
CA LYS A 293 -15.87 6.94 5.03
C LYS A 293 -17.14 6.19 4.62
N ILE A 294 -17.69 5.41 5.53
CA ILE A 294 -18.97 4.71 5.31
C ILE A 294 -20.11 5.74 5.32
N PRO A 295 -20.92 5.83 4.28
CA PRO A 295 -22.02 6.78 4.22
C PRO A 295 -22.99 6.61 5.39
N MET A 296 -23.59 7.71 5.88
CA MET A 296 -24.59 7.68 6.95
C MET A 296 -25.85 6.87 6.58
N ASN A 297 -26.13 6.74 5.30
CA ASN A 297 -27.24 5.98 4.73
C ASN A 297 -26.78 4.66 4.09
N ALA A 298 -25.57 4.17 4.42
CA ALA A 298 -25.05 2.91 3.87
C ALA A 298 -26.04 1.77 4.10
N SER A 299 -26.24 0.92 3.09
CA SER A 299 -27.10 -0.26 3.23
C SER A 299 -26.48 -1.26 4.20
N LEU A 300 -27.30 -1.82 5.09
CA LEU A 300 -26.86 -2.81 6.08
C LEU A 300 -26.84 -4.24 5.52
N ASP A 301 -27.58 -4.47 4.43
CA ASP A 301 -27.78 -5.81 3.85
C ASP A 301 -26.77 -6.14 2.75
N VAL A 302 -25.84 -5.24 2.46
CA VAL A 302 -24.83 -5.41 1.40
C VAL A 302 -23.44 -5.53 2.01
N LYS A 303 -22.60 -6.35 1.37
CA LYS A 303 -21.18 -6.42 1.69
C LYS A 303 -20.40 -5.35 0.92
N TYR A 304 -19.49 -4.71 1.61
CA TYR A 304 -18.56 -3.71 1.09
C TYR A 304 -17.19 -4.34 0.89
N ARG A 305 -16.43 -3.85 -0.10
CA ARG A 305 -15.03 -4.24 -0.31
C ARG A 305 -14.27 -3.13 -1.01
N PHE A 306 -12.95 -3.12 -0.82
CA PHE A 306 -12.06 -2.33 -1.65
C PHE A 306 -11.59 -3.17 -2.83
N LEU A 307 -11.51 -2.55 -4.00
CA LEU A 307 -11.03 -3.16 -5.23
C LEU A 307 -9.99 -2.23 -5.85
N LEU A 308 -8.79 -2.73 -6.04
CA LEU A 308 -7.77 -2.09 -6.86
C LEU A 308 -7.91 -2.64 -8.28
N SER A 309 -8.24 -1.78 -9.23
CA SER A 309 -8.51 -2.17 -10.61
C SER A 309 -7.25 -2.67 -11.32
N ALA A 310 -7.40 -3.67 -12.17
CA ALA A 310 -6.36 -4.17 -13.06
C ALA A 310 -5.74 -3.01 -13.85
N ASN A 311 -4.42 -2.98 -13.94
CA ASN A 311 -3.64 -1.88 -14.54
C ASN A 311 -3.97 -0.47 -13.98
N GLY A 312 -4.71 -0.41 -12.87
CA GLY A 312 -5.18 0.84 -12.28
C GLY A 312 -4.13 1.61 -11.50
N TYR A 313 -2.99 1.00 -11.20
CA TYR A 313 -1.90 1.63 -10.48
C TYR A 313 -0.74 1.99 -11.41
N ASP A 314 -0.21 3.20 -11.28
CA ASP A 314 0.95 3.73 -11.99
C ASP A 314 1.84 4.45 -10.97
N ASP A 315 3.14 4.12 -10.91
CA ASP A 315 4.10 4.71 -9.98
C ASP A 315 4.57 6.12 -10.39
N GLY A 316 4.06 6.66 -11.49
CA GLY A 316 4.47 7.94 -12.06
C GLY A 316 5.74 7.87 -12.91
N LYS A 317 6.32 6.67 -13.08
CA LYS A 317 7.48 6.39 -13.94
C LYS A 317 7.12 5.47 -15.09
N GLY A 318 5.82 5.13 -15.21
CA GLY A 318 5.29 4.25 -16.26
C GLY A 318 5.39 2.77 -15.92
N ASN A 319 5.66 2.40 -14.65
CA ASN A 319 5.47 1.04 -14.17
C ASN A 319 4.02 0.89 -13.74
N ILE A 320 3.41 -0.24 -14.03
CA ILE A 320 1.97 -0.45 -13.94
C ILE A 320 1.63 -1.58 -12.96
N GLY A 321 0.41 -1.56 -12.46
CA GLY A 321 -0.14 -2.64 -11.65
C GLY A 321 -0.31 -3.94 -12.43
N PRO A 322 -0.68 -5.03 -11.74
CA PRO A 322 -0.91 -6.33 -12.36
C PRO A 322 -2.15 -6.32 -13.27
N ASP A 323 -2.23 -7.29 -14.17
CA ASP A 323 -3.35 -7.44 -15.12
C ASP A 323 -4.67 -7.86 -14.47
N LYS A 324 -4.66 -8.22 -13.19
CA LYS A 324 -5.84 -8.70 -12.47
C LYS A 324 -6.23 -7.73 -11.37
N ASP A 325 -7.52 -7.55 -11.19
CA ASP A 325 -8.09 -6.84 -10.06
C ASP A 325 -7.67 -7.48 -8.72
N ILE A 326 -7.37 -6.64 -7.75
CA ILE A 326 -7.01 -7.06 -6.39
C ILE A 326 -8.12 -6.63 -5.45
N GLU A 327 -8.81 -7.60 -4.89
CA GLU A 327 -9.92 -7.37 -3.96
C GLU A 327 -9.47 -7.62 -2.52
N THR A 328 -10.03 -6.82 -1.59
CA THR A 328 -9.94 -7.11 -0.15
C THR A 328 -11.03 -8.09 0.28
N GLY A 329 -10.92 -8.59 1.51
CA GLY A 329 -12.03 -9.20 2.21
C GLY A 329 -13.22 -8.25 2.30
N SER A 330 -14.42 -8.82 2.37
CA SER A 330 -15.64 -8.03 2.48
C SER A 330 -15.98 -7.70 3.94
N PHE A 331 -16.60 -6.55 4.16
CA PHE A 331 -17.08 -6.09 5.46
C PHE A 331 -18.56 -5.65 5.38
N SER A 332 -19.20 -5.47 6.53
CA SER A 332 -20.59 -5.01 6.64
C SER A 332 -20.65 -3.63 7.26
N ALA A 333 -21.62 -2.82 6.84
CA ALA A 333 -22.01 -1.64 7.58
C ALA A 333 -22.95 -2.02 8.74
N LEU A 334 -22.80 -1.35 9.88
CA LEU A 334 -23.69 -1.40 11.03
C LEU A 334 -24.36 -0.04 11.19
N PRO A 335 -25.53 0.02 11.88
CA PRO A 335 -26.10 1.30 12.26
C PRO A 335 -25.09 2.10 13.10
N ALA A 336 -25.03 3.41 12.89
CA ALA A 336 -24.19 4.26 13.74
C ALA A 336 -24.81 4.42 15.14
N THR A 337 -23.97 4.33 16.15
CA THR A 337 -24.34 4.68 17.52
C THR A 337 -24.26 6.21 17.67
N LEU A 338 -25.42 6.88 17.70
CA LEU A 338 -25.47 8.33 17.80
C LEU A 338 -24.92 8.78 19.17
N VAL A 339 -24.08 9.80 19.16
CA VAL A 339 -23.57 10.45 20.38
C VAL A 339 -24.57 11.49 20.85
N VAL A 340 -25.21 11.27 22.00
CA VAL A 340 -26.17 12.18 22.61
C VAL A 340 -25.52 12.85 23.81
N ASN A 341 -25.13 14.13 23.66
CA ASN A 341 -24.57 14.96 24.70
C ASN A 341 -25.65 15.85 25.31
N ALA A 342 -26.08 15.51 26.54
CA ALA A 342 -27.03 16.32 27.29
C ALA A 342 -26.29 17.18 28.31
N ALA A 343 -26.71 18.44 28.44
CA ALA A 343 -26.23 19.37 29.46
C ALA A 343 -27.42 20.06 30.10
N VAL A 344 -27.39 20.28 31.39
CA VAL A 344 -28.44 20.97 32.19
C VAL A 344 -27.96 22.34 32.63
N ASN A 345 -28.90 23.23 32.88
CA ASN A 345 -28.61 24.55 33.43
C ASN A 345 -28.22 24.49 34.93
N SER A 346 -28.70 23.49 35.66
CA SER A 346 -28.34 23.20 37.03
C SER A 346 -28.39 21.69 37.27
N THR A 347 -27.61 21.20 38.19
CA THR A 347 -27.68 19.79 38.67
C THR A 347 -28.60 19.64 39.90
N HIS A 348 -28.98 20.72 40.56
CA HIS A 348 -29.84 20.72 41.75
C HIS A 348 -31.08 21.59 41.49
N TYR A 349 -32.25 21.08 41.78
CA TYR A 349 -33.54 21.73 41.57
C TYR A 349 -34.39 21.72 42.84
N GLN A 350 -34.95 22.85 43.19
CA GLN A 350 -35.82 23.01 44.36
C GLN A 350 -37.29 22.73 43.97
N VAL A 351 -37.80 21.65 44.50
CA VAL A 351 -39.18 21.22 44.25
C VAL A 351 -40.11 21.95 45.22
N PRO A 352 -41.23 22.50 44.75
CA PRO A 352 -41.87 22.39 43.43
C PRO A 352 -41.62 23.59 42.46
N PHE A 353 -40.72 24.50 42.80
CA PHE A 353 -40.66 25.82 42.17
C PHE A 353 -39.72 25.90 40.98
N ASP A 354 -38.69 25.03 40.92
CA ASP A 354 -37.73 25.04 39.82
C ASP A 354 -38.22 24.30 38.56
N SER A 355 -37.62 24.63 37.45
CA SER A 355 -37.83 23.94 36.21
C SER A 355 -36.48 23.47 35.65
N LEU A 356 -36.40 22.18 35.30
CA LEU A 356 -35.26 21.62 34.56
C LEU A 356 -35.31 22.11 33.13
N ALA A 357 -34.19 22.65 32.65
CA ALA A 357 -33.93 22.91 31.25
C ALA A 357 -32.60 22.24 30.86
N ALA A 358 -32.67 21.27 29.96
CA ALA A 358 -31.51 20.58 29.44
C ALA A 358 -31.41 20.83 27.92
N TYR A 359 -30.17 20.86 27.43
CA TYR A 359 -29.86 20.95 26.02
C TYR A 359 -29.21 19.65 25.58
N ALA A 360 -29.82 18.95 24.62
CA ALA A 360 -29.25 17.73 24.04
C ALA A 360 -28.74 18.01 22.62
N ARG A 361 -27.48 17.70 22.36
CA ARG A 361 -26.87 17.70 21.02
C ARG A 361 -26.71 16.27 20.55
N VAL A 362 -27.11 16.01 19.33
CA VAL A 362 -27.02 14.70 18.70
C VAL A 362 -26.06 14.77 17.53
N SER A 363 -25.06 13.90 17.52
CA SER A 363 -24.10 13.81 16.44
C SER A 363 -23.82 12.35 16.08
N TYR A 364 -23.33 12.14 14.86
CA TYR A 364 -22.72 10.87 14.46
C TYR A 364 -21.38 10.66 15.18
N PRO A 365 -20.82 9.44 15.17
CA PRO A 365 -19.50 9.16 15.77
C PRO A 365 -18.38 10.04 15.24
N ASP A 366 -18.48 10.52 13.98
CA ASP A 366 -17.51 11.42 13.35
C ASP A 366 -17.67 12.90 13.73
N GLY A 367 -18.60 13.22 14.64
CA GLY A 367 -18.92 14.58 15.07
C GLY A 367 -19.89 15.34 14.17
N THR A 368 -20.32 14.78 13.03
CA THR A 368 -21.31 15.42 12.16
C THR A 368 -22.66 15.53 12.90
N ALA A 369 -23.26 16.73 12.94
CA ALA A 369 -24.52 16.95 13.63
C ALA A 369 -25.69 16.24 12.89
N VAL A 370 -26.59 15.64 13.66
CA VAL A 370 -27.83 15.04 13.14
C VAL A 370 -28.93 16.11 13.19
N SER A 371 -29.25 16.71 12.02
CA SER A 371 -30.23 17.81 11.95
C SER A 371 -31.68 17.36 12.09
N ASN A 372 -32.01 16.13 11.69
CA ASN A 372 -33.36 15.59 11.63
C ASN A 372 -33.55 14.40 12.57
N ALA A 373 -32.93 14.44 13.77
CA ALA A 373 -33.12 13.39 14.75
C ALA A 373 -34.54 13.44 15.34
N THR A 374 -35.15 12.29 15.53
CA THR A 374 -36.29 12.12 16.43
C THR A 374 -35.75 11.93 17.82
N VAL A 375 -36.01 12.90 18.73
CA VAL A 375 -35.52 12.87 20.11
C VAL A 375 -36.66 12.61 21.07
N ARG A 376 -36.46 11.68 21.99
CA ARG A 376 -37.35 11.39 23.14
C ARG A 376 -36.54 11.53 24.42
N ALA A 377 -37.20 12.01 25.45
CA ALA A 377 -36.55 12.13 26.75
C ALA A 377 -37.53 11.82 27.89
N TRP A 378 -37.00 11.39 28.99
CA TRP A 378 -37.75 11.16 30.23
C TRP A 378 -36.85 11.28 31.45
N LEU A 379 -37.47 11.60 32.58
CA LEU A 379 -36.84 11.57 33.89
C LEU A 379 -37.19 10.27 34.59
N VAL A 380 -36.21 9.66 35.27
CA VAL A 380 -36.40 8.47 36.11
C VAL A 380 -36.05 8.81 37.54
N ALA A 381 -37.02 8.65 38.44
CA ALA A 381 -36.84 8.80 39.88
C ALA A 381 -37.23 7.49 40.59
N GLY A 382 -36.26 6.76 41.08
CA GLY A 382 -36.46 5.39 41.57
C GLY A 382 -37.07 4.50 40.47
N ASN A 383 -38.30 3.98 40.71
CA ASN A 383 -39.03 3.13 39.77
C ASN A 383 -40.03 3.91 38.86
N SER A 384 -40.10 5.23 39.02
CA SER A 384 -41.07 6.06 38.31
C SER A 384 -40.43 6.73 37.08
N LYS A 385 -41.09 6.56 35.93
CA LYS A 385 -40.72 7.24 34.69
C LYS A 385 -41.66 8.42 34.47
N VAL A 386 -41.11 9.61 34.26
CA VAL A 386 -41.85 10.84 34.03
C VAL A 386 -41.50 11.37 32.64
N ASN A 387 -42.51 11.64 31.84
CA ASN A 387 -42.30 12.23 30.51
C ASN A 387 -41.94 13.70 30.62
N VAL A 388 -41.03 14.15 29.77
CA VAL A 388 -40.58 15.55 29.67
C VAL A 388 -40.97 16.13 28.32
N THR A 389 -41.05 17.44 28.24
CA THR A 389 -41.28 18.11 26.95
C THR A 389 -39.97 18.24 26.20
N VAL A 390 -39.99 17.88 24.90
CA VAL A 390 -38.85 17.99 24.00
C VAL A 390 -39.23 18.90 22.80
N SER A 391 -38.44 19.92 22.56
CA SER A 391 -38.57 20.80 21.41
C SER A 391 -37.24 21.07 20.74
N GLN A 392 -37.25 21.31 19.42
CA GLN A 392 -36.00 21.59 18.69
C GLN A 392 -35.70 23.10 18.72
N ASP A 393 -34.52 23.47 19.18
CA ASP A 393 -33.94 24.81 19.03
C ASP A 393 -33.10 24.85 17.76
N LYS A 394 -33.66 25.32 16.68
CA LYS A 394 -32.99 25.43 15.37
C LYS A 394 -31.79 26.37 15.39
N THR A 395 -31.80 27.39 16.26
CA THR A 395 -30.71 28.39 16.32
C THR A 395 -29.45 27.80 16.95
N ARG A 396 -29.59 26.89 17.89
CA ARG A 396 -28.50 26.21 18.60
C ARG A 396 -28.17 24.82 18.06
N SER A 397 -28.92 24.35 17.05
CA SER A 397 -28.81 22.97 16.55
C SER A 397 -28.89 21.94 17.68
N ALA A 398 -29.80 22.18 18.63
CA ALA A 398 -29.96 21.36 19.84
C ALA A 398 -31.42 21.10 20.13
N TRP A 399 -31.70 20.10 20.92
CA TRP A 399 -33.03 19.82 21.47
C TRP A 399 -33.11 20.33 22.89
N VAL A 400 -34.15 21.11 23.20
CA VAL A 400 -34.44 21.59 24.54
C VAL A 400 -35.36 20.58 25.21
N VAL A 401 -34.93 20.07 26.34
CA VAL A 401 -35.69 19.18 27.19
C VAL A 401 -36.11 19.98 28.40
N SER A 402 -37.40 20.09 28.70
CA SER A 402 -37.90 20.84 29.83
C SER A 402 -38.85 20.03 30.68
N TYR A 403 -38.78 20.25 31.99
CA TYR A 403 -39.67 19.69 32.99
C TYR A 403 -39.87 20.68 34.13
N SER A 404 -41.12 20.97 34.48
CA SER A 404 -41.44 21.80 35.64
C SER A 404 -41.81 20.90 36.82
N PHE A 405 -41.05 21.01 37.88
CA PHE A 405 -41.31 20.24 39.11
C PHE A 405 -42.63 20.68 39.74
N SER A 406 -43.37 19.71 40.28
CA SER A 406 -44.68 19.88 40.89
C SER A 406 -44.67 19.48 42.33
N TRP A 407 -45.74 19.84 43.08
CA TRP A 407 -45.93 19.38 44.48
C TRP A 407 -45.93 17.85 44.60
N GLY A 408 -46.35 17.12 43.59
CA GLY A 408 -46.32 15.65 43.56
C GLY A 408 -44.91 15.06 43.57
N ASP A 409 -43.94 15.82 43.11
CA ASP A 409 -42.54 15.39 43.03
C ASP A 409 -41.81 15.47 44.39
N LEU A 410 -42.39 16.15 45.36
CA LEU A 410 -41.93 16.09 46.76
C LEU A 410 -41.93 14.65 47.36
N LEU A 411 -42.71 13.76 46.78
CA LEU A 411 -42.70 12.34 47.14
C LEU A 411 -41.55 11.54 46.51
N ARG A 412 -40.73 12.18 45.64
CA ARG A 412 -39.68 11.58 44.86
C ARG A 412 -38.37 12.35 44.93
N LEU A 413 -38.06 12.93 46.09
CA LEU A 413 -36.85 13.68 46.30
C LEU A 413 -35.61 12.80 46.20
N GLY A 414 -34.48 13.41 45.83
CA GLY A 414 -33.18 12.74 45.68
C GLY A 414 -32.69 12.71 44.22
N GLY A 415 -31.95 11.67 43.86
CA GLY A 415 -31.35 11.55 42.55
C GLY A 415 -32.37 11.17 41.44
N TRP A 416 -32.41 11.97 40.40
CA TRP A 416 -33.17 11.71 39.19
C TRP A 416 -32.22 11.53 38.01
N ARG A 417 -32.53 10.61 37.11
CA ARG A 417 -31.76 10.41 35.88
C ARG A 417 -32.56 10.93 34.68
N LEU A 418 -32.04 11.96 33.99
CA LEU A 418 -32.53 12.38 32.70
C LEU A 418 -31.95 11.43 31.66
N THR A 419 -32.80 10.74 30.92
CA THR A 419 -32.39 9.91 29.78
C THR A 419 -32.93 10.57 28.50
N VAL A 420 -32.06 10.71 27.49
CA VAL A 420 -32.39 11.25 26.16
C VAL A 420 -32.04 10.19 25.13
N GLU A 421 -33.00 9.77 24.35
CA GLU A 421 -32.80 8.88 23.19
C GLU A 421 -32.97 9.66 21.92
N ALA A 422 -32.14 9.35 20.92
CA ALA A 422 -32.21 9.93 19.60
C ALA A 422 -32.13 8.85 18.54
N GLY A 423 -32.86 9.05 17.44
CA GLY A 423 -32.78 8.21 16.25
C GLY A 423 -32.90 9.07 15.00
N ASP A 424 -32.27 8.63 13.90
CA ASP A 424 -32.41 9.29 12.60
C ASP A 424 -33.33 8.51 11.65
N ILE A 425 -33.54 9.05 10.46
CA ILE A 425 -34.38 8.43 9.43
C ILE A 425 -33.74 7.18 8.78
N TYR A 426 -32.45 6.94 9.01
CA TYR A 426 -31.71 5.80 8.46
C TYR A 426 -31.63 4.62 9.43
N GLY A 427 -32.23 4.76 10.65
CA GLY A 427 -32.21 3.73 11.69
C GLY A 427 -30.96 3.73 12.56
N ASN A 428 -30.19 4.82 12.53
CA ASN A 428 -29.13 5.04 13.51
C ASN A 428 -29.75 5.52 14.82
N ALA A 429 -29.26 5.04 15.99
CA ALA A 429 -29.84 5.39 17.28
C ALA A 429 -28.75 5.55 18.32
N GLY A 430 -29.07 6.30 19.40
CA GLY A 430 -28.18 6.49 20.52
C GLY A 430 -28.90 7.04 21.71
N SER A 431 -28.27 6.99 22.88
CA SER A 431 -28.81 7.53 24.12
C SER A 431 -27.74 8.19 24.97
N GLY A 432 -28.15 9.20 25.71
CA GLY A 432 -27.33 9.86 26.70
C GLY A 432 -28.10 9.97 28.04
N SER A 433 -27.43 9.95 29.16
CA SER A 433 -28.05 10.14 30.46
C SER A 433 -27.26 11.11 31.31
N LEU A 434 -27.97 11.84 32.15
CA LEU A 434 -27.42 12.81 33.09
C LEU A 434 -28.15 12.70 34.44
N GLU A 435 -27.43 12.80 35.52
CA GLU A 435 -28.02 12.81 36.86
C GLU A 435 -28.30 14.24 37.33
N VAL A 436 -29.46 14.43 37.91
CA VAL A 436 -29.91 15.68 38.52
C VAL A 436 -30.52 15.38 39.90
N PHE A 437 -30.51 16.33 40.78
CA PHE A 437 -31.00 16.17 42.14
C PHE A 437 -32.21 17.07 42.37
N ALA A 438 -33.30 16.47 42.84
CA ALA A 438 -34.50 17.16 43.30
C ALA A 438 -34.45 17.29 44.81
N GLU A 439 -34.40 18.50 45.30
CA GLU A 439 -34.29 18.82 46.74
C GLU A 439 -35.54 19.52 47.18
N PRO A 440 -35.97 19.33 48.47
CA PRO A 440 -37.06 20.13 48.99
C PRO A 440 -36.61 21.59 49.07
N TYR A 441 -37.55 22.51 48.93
CA TYR A 441 -37.28 23.89 49.24
C TYR A 441 -36.63 24.03 50.62
N SER A 442 -35.63 24.87 50.79
CA SER A 442 -34.83 24.86 52.02
C SER A 442 -35.71 25.05 53.28
N LEU A 443 -35.42 24.32 54.35
CA LEU A 443 -36.19 24.41 55.60
C LEU A 443 -36.32 25.86 56.07
N LEU A 444 -35.29 26.67 55.86
CA LEU A 444 -35.28 28.10 56.24
C LEU A 444 -36.32 28.90 55.43
N GLU A 445 -36.38 28.65 54.13
CA GLU A 445 -37.30 29.33 53.21
C GLU A 445 -38.75 28.91 53.46
N ILE A 446 -38.99 27.61 53.78
CA ILE A 446 -40.31 27.11 54.19
C ILE A 446 -40.74 27.78 55.47
N VAL A 447 -39.83 27.90 56.45
CA VAL A 447 -40.13 28.57 57.78
C VAL A 447 -40.39 30.06 57.55
N VAL A 448 -39.62 30.74 56.75
CA VAL A 448 -39.85 32.17 56.41
C VAL A 448 -41.18 32.34 55.67
N LEU A 449 -41.50 31.51 54.70
CA LEU A 449 -42.78 31.57 53.99
C LEU A 449 -43.97 31.31 54.93
N ALA A 450 -43.85 30.29 55.77
CA ALA A 450 -44.85 29.97 56.77
C ALA A 450 -45.06 31.13 57.79
N ALA A 451 -43.96 31.76 58.23
CA ALA A 451 -44.02 32.94 59.09
C ALA A 451 -44.71 34.13 58.38
N ILE A 452 -44.40 34.38 57.12
CA ILE A 452 -45.05 35.42 56.32
C ILE A 452 -46.56 35.11 56.17
N VAL A 453 -46.94 33.89 55.85
CA VAL A 453 -48.33 33.47 55.70
C VAL A 453 -49.10 33.67 57.09
N LEU A 454 -48.47 33.24 58.19
CA LEU A 454 -49.05 33.44 59.51
C LEU A 454 -49.20 34.91 59.91
N LEU A 455 -48.19 35.72 59.56
CA LEU A 455 -48.32 37.22 59.83
C LEU A 455 -49.40 37.85 58.96
N VAL A 456 -49.53 37.47 57.72
CA VAL A 456 -50.60 37.94 56.81
C VAL A 456 -51.97 37.47 57.33
N ALA A 457 -52.10 36.20 57.68
CA ALA A 457 -53.30 35.64 58.26
C ALA A 457 -53.68 36.37 59.56
N ARG A 458 -52.72 36.59 60.46
CA ARG A 458 -52.94 37.36 61.74
C ARG A 458 -53.34 38.81 61.41
N TRP A 459 -52.73 39.43 60.44
CA TRP A 459 -53.07 40.79 60.02
C TRP A 459 -54.52 40.84 59.45
N LEU A 460 -54.91 39.92 58.62
CA LEU A 460 -56.24 39.78 58.04
C LEU A 460 -57.29 39.53 59.15
N LEU A 461 -56.98 38.56 60.04
CA LEU A 461 -57.82 38.27 61.15
C LEU A 461 -57.99 39.50 62.10
N SER A 462 -56.88 40.19 62.39
CA SER A 462 -56.94 41.40 63.25
C SER A 462 -57.80 42.50 62.59
N ARG A 463 -57.71 42.64 61.27
CA ARG A 463 -58.50 43.60 60.51
C ARG A 463 -59.97 43.17 60.46
N PHE A 464 -60.25 41.91 60.30
CA PHE A 464 -61.58 41.35 60.39
C PHE A 464 -62.22 41.55 61.75
N TRP A 465 -61.49 41.23 62.86
CA TRP A 465 -61.95 41.48 64.27
C TRP A 465 -62.17 42.95 64.52
N ARG A 466 -61.32 43.84 64.05
CA ARG A 466 -61.54 45.28 64.16
C ARG A 466 -62.82 45.75 63.46
N CYS A 467 -63.07 45.28 62.27
CA CYS A 467 -64.27 45.54 61.54
C CYS A 467 -65.50 45.02 62.25
N LEU A 468 -65.43 43.76 62.71
CA LEU A 468 -66.53 43.15 63.53
C LEU A 468 -66.77 43.89 64.81
N TYR A 469 -65.69 44.29 65.52
CA TYR A 469 -65.79 45.10 66.76
C TYR A 469 -66.38 46.48 66.51
N LEU A 470 -66.03 47.13 65.41
CA LEU A 470 -66.60 48.40 65.05
C LEU A 470 -68.08 48.27 64.64
N GLU A 471 -68.45 47.22 63.95
CA GLU A 471 -69.84 46.94 63.58
C GLU A 471 -70.70 46.55 64.84
N THR A 472 -70.15 45.69 65.72
CA THR A 472 -70.84 45.37 67.00
C THR A 472 -70.93 46.59 67.85
N LYS A 473 -69.91 47.44 67.96
CA LYS A 473 -69.97 48.71 68.69
C LYS A 473 -70.98 49.67 68.05
N ARG A 474 -71.09 49.74 66.75
CA ARG A 474 -72.17 50.51 66.06
C ARG A 474 -73.55 49.93 66.34
N ALA A 475 -73.68 48.61 66.29
CA ALA A 475 -74.94 47.94 66.61
C ALA A 475 -75.35 48.14 68.10
N ILE A 476 -74.41 48.02 69.06
CA ILE A 476 -74.66 48.29 70.46
C ILE A 476 -75.00 49.77 70.74
N SER A 477 -74.32 50.72 70.07
CA SER A 477 -74.66 52.14 70.15
C SER A 477 -76.04 52.46 69.58
N ALA A 478 -76.39 51.77 68.46
CA ALA A 478 -77.76 51.90 67.90
C ALA A 478 -78.82 51.31 68.80
N ILE A 479 -78.57 50.21 69.48
CA ILE A 479 -79.47 49.61 70.50
C ILE A 479 -79.55 50.54 71.72
N ARG A 480 -78.43 51.07 72.23
CA ARG A 480 -78.44 52.05 73.34
C ARG A 480 -79.18 53.34 73.00
N GLY A 481 -79.15 53.81 71.75
CA GLY A 481 -79.94 54.97 71.28
C GLY A 481 -81.44 54.73 71.27
N ARG A 482 -81.86 53.47 71.14
CA ARG A 482 -83.30 53.08 71.09
C ARG A 482 -83.85 52.74 72.50
N LEU A 483 -83.04 52.54 73.56
CA LEU A 483 -83.41 52.21 74.94
C LEU A 483 -83.33 53.43 75.83
N ARG A 484 -83.41 54.68 75.37
CA ARG A 484 -83.68 55.84 76.24
C ARG A 484 -85.13 55.79 76.61
N PRO A 485 -85.46 55.59 77.92
CA PRO A 485 -86.89 55.73 78.33
C PRO A 485 -87.31 57.16 78.26
N PRO A 486 -88.61 57.43 77.98
CA PRO A 486 -89.19 58.78 77.94
C PRO A 486 -89.09 59.49 79.32
N SER A 487 -88.64 60.73 79.33
CA SER A 487 -88.57 61.61 80.47
C SER A 487 -89.98 61.84 81.01
N LEU A 488 -90.27 61.28 82.20
CA LEU A 488 -91.36 61.69 83.07
C LEU A 488 -90.95 62.95 83.78
N GLY A 489 -91.51 64.11 83.38
CA GLY A 489 -91.50 65.34 84.07
C GLY A 489 -92.54 65.28 85.22
N ARG A 490 -92.20 65.75 86.36
CA ARG A 490 -93.12 66.35 87.32
C ARG A 490 -92.39 67.20 88.34
N TYR A 491 -92.78 68.36 88.32
CA TYR A 491 -93.27 69.29 89.35
C TYR A 491 -92.91 68.88 90.76
N PHE A 492 -92.16 69.70 91.46
CA PHE A 492 -92.60 70.36 92.74
C PHE A 492 -91.72 71.57 93.02
N LYS A 493 -92.52 72.63 93.24
CA LYS A 493 -92.16 73.92 93.74
C LYS A 493 -91.91 73.84 95.21
N SER A 494 -90.98 74.46 95.72
CA SER A 494 -91.06 75.17 96.98
C SER A 494 -89.91 76.09 97.25
N SER A 495 -90.22 77.26 97.45
CA SER A 495 -89.37 78.40 97.86
C SER A 495 -89.14 78.40 99.31
N PRO A 496 -88.66 79.41 99.83
CA PRO A 496 -87.28 79.77 100.18
C PRO A 496 -87.15 79.93 101.77
N VAL A 497 -86.05 80.06 102.20
CA VAL A 497 -85.77 80.90 103.36
C VAL A 497 -84.24 81.12 103.51
N THR A 498 -84.02 82.36 103.66
CA THR A 498 -82.82 83.06 104.05
C THR A 498 -82.75 83.03 105.65
N PRO A 499 -81.77 83.32 106.29
CA PRO A 499 -80.80 84.36 106.03
C PRO A 499 -79.37 83.93 105.71
#